data_d39ee5673b8059ce8c7b85a2a6f54c23
#
_entry.id   d39ee5673b8059ce8c7b85a2a6f54c23
#
_cell.length_a   1.000
_cell.length_b   1.000
_cell.length_c   1.000
_cell.angle_alpha   90.00
_cell.angle_beta   90.00
_cell.angle_gamma   90.00
#
_symmetry.space_group_name_H-M   'P 1'
#
loop_
_entity.id
_entity.type
_entity.pdbx_description
1 polymer ?
#
loop_
_entity_poly.entity_id
_entity_poly.type
_entity_poly.pdbx_seq_one_letter_code
_entity_poly.pdbx_strand_id
1 'polypeptide(L)'
;MKRWLFKILGTCGILTAISSTGHASTSDSTNILFIGNSYTHMNNMPKIFEKICVAKGKKVHVEMNTRSGASFNVHTTRADMYEAIKSRKWDYVVIQGYSREFTFEPSYLDTATIPYMVQIMDTIKQYNPCANIHLYLTWGYKDGFEERPETDSYDKMTDRIEFGYKYVSEIFSLPIDPVGLVWREFRSKHPGINLYDADNAHPNKNGSYLSACTHFAAIFRESPEGAITNTIGTKEAKEIQKHAAEVVLKRMNEFKLDMSYHTVTPLTGKDQHQMISCKSYFVNANSISWDFGDGSTSKEKNVTYLYKKPGTYKVKLTVDDECGIRTYTTKVTIAQPEKPKAKKKPKTSKKN
;
A
#
# COMPACT_ATOMS: atom_id res chain seq x y z
N MET A 1 19.21 -12.81 -16.39
CA MET A 1 18.18 -13.01 -15.35
C MET A 1 18.61 -14.13 -14.42
N LYS A 2 19.27 -13.82 -13.31
CA LYS A 2 19.71 -14.83 -12.33
C LYS A 2 18.69 -14.83 -11.18
N ARG A 3 17.94 -15.93 -11.06
CA ARG A 3 17.07 -16.22 -9.90
C ARG A 3 17.97 -16.45 -8.68
N TRP A 4 17.81 -15.63 -7.65
CA TRP A 4 18.41 -15.87 -6.35
C TRP A 4 17.57 -16.91 -5.59
N LEU A 5 18.11 -18.12 -5.48
CA LEU A 5 17.57 -19.19 -4.64
C LEU A 5 18.24 -19.09 -3.26
N PHE A 6 17.45 -18.76 -2.24
CA PHE A 6 17.88 -18.87 -0.85
C PHE A 6 17.99 -20.34 -0.45
N LYS A 7 19.20 -20.79 -0.10
CA LYS A 7 19.42 -22.08 0.58
C LYS A 7 19.26 -21.85 2.09
N ILE A 8 18.23 -22.42 2.69
CA ILE A 8 18.09 -22.54 4.14
C ILE A 8 18.76 -23.86 4.56
N LEU A 9 19.79 -23.76 5.40
CA LEU A 9 20.40 -24.89 6.11
C LEU A 9 19.52 -25.25 7.30
N GLY A 10 18.88 -26.39 7.23
CA GLY A 10 18.11 -26.96 8.33
C GLY A 10 19.02 -27.59 9.38
N THR A 11 18.94 -27.13 10.63
CA THR A 11 19.40 -27.87 11.79
C THR A 11 18.22 -28.50 12.52
N CYS A 12 18.25 -29.82 12.58
CA CYS A 12 17.28 -30.64 13.31
C CYS A 12 17.47 -30.48 14.81
N GLY A 13 16.51 -29.92 15.52
CA GLY A 13 16.50 -29.79 16.98
C GLY A 13 15.20 -30.33 17.56
N ILE A 14 15.33 -31.16 18.56
CA ILE A 14 14.35 -32.01 19.24
C ILE A 14 13.20 -31.17 19.84
N LEU A 15 11.96 -31.54 19.50
CA LEU A 15 10.72 -30.99 20.06
C LEU A 15 10.53 -31.40 21.52
N THR A 16 10.54 -30.45 22.43
CA THR A 16 9.81 -30.54 23.71
C THR A 16 8.54 -29.69 23.56
N ALA A 17 7.39 -30.32 23.62
CA ALA A 17 6.10 -29.66 23.59
C ALA A 17 5.90 -28.84 24.87
N ILE A 18 6.04 -27.52 24.77
CA ILE A 18 5.56 -26.58 25.79
C ILE A 18 4.26 -26.01 25.25
N SER A 19 3.13 -26.39 25.87
CA SER A 19 1.82 -25.77 25.63
C SER A 19 1.90 -24.30 26.11
N SER A 20 2.28 -23.41 25.24
CA SER A 20 2.10 -21.97 25.47
C SER A 20 0.74 -21.58 24.90
N THR A 21 -0.20 -21.28 25.80
CA THR A 21 -1.39 -20.48 25.47
C THR A 21 -0.90 -19.14 24.99
N GLY A 22 -0.76 -19.01 23.66
CA GLY A 22 -0.40 -17.76 23.02
C GLY A 22 -1.53 -16.74 23.22
N HIS A 23 -1.36 -15.86 24.18
CA HIS A 23 -2.11 -14.62 24.20
C HIS A 23 -1.66 -13.83 22.96
N ALA A 24 -2.57 -13.70 21.99
CA ALA A 24 -2.44 -12.67 20.98
C ALA A 24 -2.34 -11.34 21.74
N SER A 25 -1.17 -10.75 21.78
CA SER A 25 -0.99 -9.38 22.27
C SER A 25 -1.70 -8.47 21.28
N THR A 26 -2.96 -8.17 21.56
CA THR A 26 -3.64 -7.03 20.94
C THR A 26 -2.99 -5.79 21.53
N SER A 27 -1.90 -5.32 20.92
CA SER A 27 -1.49 -3.95 21.17
C SER A 27 -2.64 -3.11 20.61
N ASP A 28 -3.33 -2.42 21.50
CA ASP A 28 -4.52 -1.59 21.20
C ASP A 28 -4.19 -0.41 20.25
N SER A 29 -2.93 -0.30 19.80
CA SER A 29 -2.37 0.82 19.06
C SER A 29 -1.54 0.33 17.85
N THR A 30 -1.75 0.93 16.69
CA THR A 30 -0.94 0.69 15.48
C THR A 30 0.36 1.50 15.55
N ASN A 31 1.51 0.84 15.46
CA ASN A 31 2.84 1.46 15.52
C ASN A 31 3.38 1.76 14.12
N ILE A 32 3.73 2.99 13.85
CA ILE A 32 4.12 3.47 12.51
C ILE A 32 5.42 4.24 12.60
N LEU A 33 6.43 3.82 11.82
CA LEU A 33 7.72 4.50 11.71
C LEU A 33 7.85 5.12 10.32
N PHE A 34 8.20 6.41 10.27
CA PHE A 34 8.60 7.08 9.04
C PHE A 34 10.12 7.21 8.98
N ILE A 35 10.75 6.68 7.93
CA ILE A 35 12.18 6.87 7.64
C ILE A 35 12.29 7.72 6.38
N GLY A 36 12.96 8.88 6.46
CA GLY A 36 13.03 9.79 5.32
C GLY A 36 13.88 11.02 5.57
N ASN A 37 13.55 12.09 4.89
CA ASN A 37 14.29 13.36 4.96
C ASN A 37 13.37 14.56 5.23
N SER A 38 13.75 15.76 4.74
CA SER A 38 12.96 16.98 4.93
C SER A 38 11.54 16.88 4.38
N TYR A 39 11.29 16.12 3.33
CA TYR A 39 9.93 15.89 2.80
C TYR A 39 9.02 15.18 3.80
N THR A 40 9.61 14.38 4.69
CA THR A 40 8.90 13.73 5.79
C THR A 40 8.77 14.62 7.02
N HIS A 41 9.85 15.31 7.45
CA HIS A 41 9.80 16.04 8.73
C HIS A 41 9.32 17.49 8.65
N MET A 42 9.31 18.11 7.45
CA MET A 42 8.81 19.48 7.31
C MET A 42 7.38 19.62 7.84
N ASN A 43 7.14 20.73 8.54
CA ASN A 43 5.89 21.01 9.25
C ASN A 43 5.46 19.90 10.23
N ASN A 44 6.37 19.01 10.61
CA ASN A 44 6.10 17.84 11.43
C ASN A 44 4.98 16.96 10.85
N MET A 45 5.11 16.57 9.57
CA MET A 45 4.10 15.80 8.84
C MET A 45 3.65 14.52 9.57
N PRO A 46 4.55 13.71 10.19
CA PRO A 46 4.12 12.54 10.96
C PRO A 46 3.20 12.88 12.14
N LYS A 47 3.38 14.06 12.77
CA LYS A 47 2.47 14.52 13.83
C LYS A 47 1.13 15.01 13.28
N ILE A 48 1.10 15.56 12.07
CA ILE A 48 -0.16 15.88 11.35
C ILE A 48 -0.90 14.57 11.05
N PHE A 49 -0.20 13.57 10.52
CA PHE A 49 -0.75 12.24 10.26
C PHE A 49 -1.34 11.61 11.54
N GLU A 50 -0.61 11.63 12.66
CA GLU A 50 -1.10 11.13 13.96
C GLU A 50 -2.40 11.84 14.38
N LYS A 51 -2.47 13.18 14.23
CA LYS A 51 -3.69 13.93 14.55
C LYS A 51 -4.87 13.51 13.67
N ILE A 52 -4.65 13.25 12.37
CA ILE A 52 -5.67 12.73 11.46
C ILE A 52 -6.14 11.35 11.94
N CYS A 53 -5.21 10.45 12.28
CA CYS A 53 -5.53 9.12 12.81
C CYS A 53 -6.41 9.21 14.06
N VAL A 54 -6.03 10.03 15.03
CA VAL A 54 -6.81 10.23 16.27
C VAL A 54 -8.19 10.80 15.98
N ALA A 55 -8.29 11.81 15.10
CA ALA A 55 -9.57 12.40 14.69
C ALA A 55 -10.49 11.39 13.98
N LYS A 56 -9.92 10.34 13.37
CA LYS A 56 -10.61 9.21 12.73
C LYS A 56 -10.81 8.01 13.68
N GLY A 57 -10.57 8.18 14.98
CA GLY A 57 -10.78 7.15 16.00
C GLY A 57 -9.71 6.03 15.99
N LYS A 58 -8.57 6.24 15.32
CA LYS A 58 -7.47 5.28 15.34
C LYS A 58 -6.58 5.51 16.55
N LYS A 59 -6.21 4.45 17.25
CA LYS A 59 -5.15 4.49 18.24
C LYS A 59 -3.83 4.20 17.54
N VAL A 60 -2.93 5.16 17.51
CA VAL A 60 -1.64 5.04 16.83
C VAL A 60 -0.51 5.52 17.70
N HIS A 61 0.68 4.96 17.48
CA HIS A 61 1.95 5.47 17.93
C HIS A 61 2.81 5.75 16.70
N VAL A 62 3.22 7.01 16.51
CA VAL A 62 3.92 7.45 15.32
C VAL A 62 5.27 8.03 15.69
N GLU A 63 6.33 7.49 15.09
CA GLU A 63 7.69 8.01 15.19
C GLU A 63 8.28 8.33 13.82
N MET A 64 9.33 9.11 13.78
CA MET A 64 10.12 9.37 12.58
C MET A 64 11.61 9.31 12.89
N ASN A 65 12.37 8.74 11.96
CA ASN A 65 13.82 8.87 11.89
C ASN A 65 14.17 9.53 10.56
N THR A 66 14.55 10.81 10.61
CA THR A 66 14.76 11.63 9.42
C THR A 66 16.06 12.41 9.47
N ARG A 67 16.61 12.71 8.28
CA ARG A 67 17.76 13.62 8.12
C ARG A 67 17.58 14.41 6.82
N SER A 68 17.68 15.74 6.88
CA SER A 68 17.57 16.60 5.68
C SER A 68 18.52 16.11 4.59
N GLY A 69 18.01 16.00 3.36
CA GLY A 69 18.76 15.59 2.18
C GLY A 69 19.22 14.12 2.16
N ALA A 70 18.85 13.29 3.13
CA ALA A 70 19.29 11.89 3.16
C ALA A 70 18.67 11.08 2.02
N SER A 71 19.53 10.32 1.33
CA SER A 71 19.20 9.19 0.46
C SER A 71 19.18 7.89 1.26
N PHE A 72 18.80 6.77 0.65
CA PHE A 72 18.92 5.46 1.30
C PHE A 72 20.37 5.13 1.65
N ASN A 73 21.33 5.46 0.79
CA ASN A 73 22.75 5.30 1.10
C ASN A 73 23.14 6.04 2.40
N VAL A 74 22.72 7.30 2.54
CA VAL A 74 22.99 8.08 3.78
C VAL A 74 22.34 7.42 4.98
N HIS A 75 21.11 6.93 4.86
CA HIS A 75 20.43 6.25 5.96
C HIS A 75 21.17 4.99 6.43
N THR A 76 21.75 4.19 5.52
CA THR A 76 22.49 2.97 5.89
C THR A 76 23.77 3.22 6.68
N THR A 77 24.29 4.45 6.69
CA THR A 77 25.46 4.84 7.52
C THR A 77 25.08 5.34 8.91
N ARG A 78 23.79 5.42 9.27
CA ARG A 78 23.30 6.04 10.50
C ARG A 78 22.88 5.02 11.54
N ALA A 79 23.59 4.95 12.64
CA ALA A 79 23.28 4.05 13.75
C ALA A 79 21.89 4.32 14.35
N ASP A 80 21.48 5.59 14.46
CA ASP A 80 20.18 5.99 15.00
C ASP A 80 19.00 5.51 14.15
N MET A 81 19.18 5.32 12.84
CA MET A 81 18.15 4.72 11.98
C MET A 81 17.93 3.25 12.33
N TYR A 82 19.00 2.49 12.53
CA TYR A 82 18.89 1.09 12.93
C TYR A 82 18.30 0.95 14.33
N GLU A 83 18.67 1.82 15.26
CA GLU A 83 18.08 1.84 16.60
C GLU A 83 16.57 2.16 16.56
N ALA A 84 16.14 3.10 15.71
CA ALA A 84 14.72 3.39 15.51
C ALA A 84 13.94 2.15 15.01
N ILE A 85 14.50 1.39 14.07
CA ILE A 85 13.87 0.13 13.57
C ILE A 85 13.74 -0.89 14.70
N LYS A 86 14.74 -1.00 15.61
CA LYS A 86 14.77 -1.97 16.71
C LYS A 86 13.95 -1.56 17.92
N SER A 87 13.68 -0.26 18.09
CA SER A 87 13.13 0.32 19.31
C SER A 87 11.76 -0.23 19.71
N ARG A 88 11.01 -0.76 18.74
CA ARG A 88 9.62 -1.18 18.92
C ARG A 88 9.23 -2.26 17.91
N LYS A 89 8.12 -2.96 18.17
CA LYS A 89 7.42 -3.73 17.14
C LYS A 89 6.60 -2.77 16.30
N TRP A 90 6.99 -2.60 15.03
CA TRP A 90 6.34 -1.75 14.06
C TRP A 90 5.33 -2.54 13.24
N ASP A 91 4.13 -1.98 13.03
CA ASP A 91 3.11 -2.52 12.14
C ASP A 91 3.30 -1.99 10.70
N TYR A 92 3.77 -0.74 10.60
CA TYR A 92 4.10 -0.09 9.34
C TYR A 92 5.44 0.64 9.43
N VAL A 93 6.24 0.52 8.37
CA VAL A 93 7.43 1.35 8.17
C VAL A 93 7.34 1.99 6.80
N VAL A 94 7.21 3.31 6.77
CA VAL A 94 7.14 4.11 5.54
C VAL A 94 8.53 4.62 5.21
N ILE A 95 9.08 4.22 4.07
CA ILE A 95 10.44 4.61 3.65
C ILE A 95 10.39 5.61 2.49
N GLN A 96 11.16 6.69 2.60
CA GLN A 96 11.22 7.78 1.64
C GLN A 96 12.66 8.04 1.24
N GLY A 97 12.94 7.97 -0.05
CA GLY A 97 14.24 8.28 -0.63
C GLY A 97 14.48 9.79 -0.78
N TYR A 98 15.69 10.17 -1.23
CA TYR A 98 16.01 11.55 -1.56
C TYR A 98 15.08 12.06 -2.69
N SER A 99 14.77 13.36 -2.70
CA SER A 99 13.79 13.96 -3.62
C SER A 99 14.01 13.66 -5.11
N ARG A 100 15.25 13.43 -5.52
CA ARG A 100 15.64 13.08 -6.90
C ARG A 100 16.11 11.63 -7.06
N GLU A 101 16.10 10.82 -5.99
CA GLU A 101 16.67 9.46 -5.99
C GLU A 101 15.99 8.55 -7.02
N PHE A 102 14.69 8.69 -7.17
CA PHE A 102 13.89 7.89 -8.09
C PHE A 102 13.71 8.51 -9.49
N THR A 103 14.41 9.59 -9.81
CA THR A 103 14.37 10.20 -11.15
C THR A 103 15.34 9.55 -12.14
N PHE A 104 16.19 8.64 -11.71
CA PHE A 104 17.21 8.01 -12.52
C PHE A 104 16.68 6.78 -13.29
N GLU A 105 17.45 6.33 -14.28
CA GLU A 105 17.17 5.12 -15.06
C GLU A 105 17.27 3.85 -14.20
N PRO A 106 16.59 2.75 -14.59
CA PRO A 106 16.65 1.48 -13.87
C PRO A 106 18.05 1.00 -13.57
N SER A 107 18.99 1.10 -14.53
CA SER A 107 20.38 0.67 -14.36
C SER A 107 21.11 1.42 -13.24
N TYR A 108 20.79 2.69 -13.04
CA TYR A 108 21.31 3.46 -11.92
C TYR A 108 20.62 3.07 -10.61
N LEU A 109 19.28 2.92 -10.63
CA LEU A 109 18.54 2.49 -9.45
C LEU A 109 19.01 1.13 -8.93
N ASP A 110 19.28 0.19 -9.84
CA ASP A 110 19.76 -1.17 -9.51
C ASP A 110 21.11 -1.17 -8.78
N THR A 111 21.95 -0.18 -9.03
CA THR A 111 23.32 -0.13 -8.50
C THR A 111 23.52 0.89 -7.38
N ALA A 112 22.80 2.01 -7.41
CA ALA A 112 23.04 3.16 -6.53
C ALA A 112 21.92 3.42 -5.51
N THR A 113 20.73 2.83 -5.67
CA THR A 113 19.57 3.04 -4.77
C THR A 113 19.10 1.74 -4.14
N ILE A 114 18.80 0.74 -4.96
CA ILE A 114 18.21 -0.54 -4.52
C ILE A 114 19.08 -1.28 -3.49
N PRO A 115 20.40 -1.39 -3.60
CA PRO A 115 21.19 -2.11 -2.60
C PRO A 115 21.06 -1.53 -1.19
N TYR A 116 21.01 -0.22 -1.05
CA TYR A 116 20.84 0.45 0.24
C TYR A 116 19.41 0.35 0.77
N MET A 117 18.43 0.43 -0.12
CA MET A 117 17.04 0.20 0.24
C MET A 117 16.83 -1.23 0.74
N VAL A 118 17.40 -2.23 0.08
CA VAL A 118 17.37 -3.64 0.50
C VAL A 118 17.97 -3.81 1.88
N GLN A 119 19.13 -3.20 2.16
CA GLN A 119 19.76 -3.26 3.48
C GLN A 119 18.84 -2.74 4.60
N ILE A 120 18.10 -1.64 4.33
CA ILE A 120 17.10 -1.10 5.29
C ILE A 120 15.94 -2.08 5.44
N MET A 121 15.39 -2.60 4.34
CA MET A 121 14.27 -3.53 4.34
C MET A 121 14.61 -4.84 5.05
N ASP A 122 15.80 -5.39 4.83
CA ASP A 122 16.29 -6.59 5.50
C ASP A 122 16.37 -6.38 7.00
N THR A 123 16.87 -5.20 7.43
CA THR A 123 16.88 -4.84 8.86
C THR A 123 15.46 -4.72 9.42
N ILE A 124 14.54 -4.08 8.68
CA ILE A 124 13.13 -4.01 9.11
C ILE A 124 12.58 -5.43 9.28
N LYS A 125 12.77 -6.30 8.30
CA LYS A 125 12.25 -7.67 8.34
C LYS A 125 12.92 -8.54 9.41
N GLN A 126 14.18 -8.31 9.69
CA GLN A 126 14.89 -9.03 10.77
C GLN A 126 14.30 -8.72 12.15
N TYR A 127 13.98 -7.47 12.45
CA TYR A 127 13.49 -7.03 13.77
C TYR A 127 11.98 -6.90 13.86
N ASN A 128 11.32 -6.72 12.73
CA ASN A 128 9.87 -6.55 12.57
C ASN A 128 9.37 -7.36 11.37
N PRO A 129 9.38 -8.71 11.42
CA PRO A 129 9.05 -9.57 10.28
C PRO A 129 7.64 -9.31 9.73
N CYS A 130 6.74 -8.86 10.61
CA CYS A 130 5.33 -8.60 10.29
C CYS A 130 5.05 -7.16 9.86
N ALA A 131 6.04 -6.28 9.87
CA ALA A 131 5.84 -4.90 9.45
C ALA A 131 5.51 -4.80 7.95
N ASN A 132 4.52 -3.99 7.63
CA ASN A 132 4.22 -3.59 6.27
C ASN A 132 5.15 -2.44 5.88
N ILE A 133 5.99 -2.65 4.86
CA ILE A 133 6.89 -1.62 4.34
C ILE A 133 6.19 -0.92 3.19
N HIS A 134 5.97 0.39 3.31
CA HIS A 134 5.39 1.25 2.30
C HIS A 134 6.43 2.17 1.67
N LEU A 135 6.31 2.39 0.36
CA LEU A 135 7.12 3.36 -0.37
C LEU A 135 6.41 4.72 -0.37
N TYR A 136 7.05 5.75 0.12
CA TYR A 136 6.55 7.12 0.06
C TYR A 136 6.90 7.74 -1.30
N LEU A 137 6.03 7.63 -2.29
CA LEU A 137 6.19 8.28 -3.59
C LEU A 137 6.03 9.80 -3.43
N THR A 138 7.13 10.52 -3.63
CA THR A 138 7.22 11.98 -3.48
C THR A 138 6.81 12.71 -4.76
N TRP A 139 6.89 14.05 -4.77
CA TRP A 139 6.51 14.95 -5.86
C TRP A 139 7.71 15.60 -6.53
N GLY A 140 7.53 16.09 -7.76
CA GLY A 140 8.51 16.91 -8.46
C GLY A 140 8.60 18.33 -7.88
N TYR A 141 9.75 18.99 -8.06
CA TYR A 141 9.89 20.41 -7.78
C TYR A 141 8.90 21.20 -8.63
N LYS A 142 8.43 22.35 -8.14
CA LYS A 142 7.38 23.16 -8.77
C LYS A 142 7.68 23.51 -10.22
N ASP A 143 8.94 23.76 -10.52
CA ASP A 143 9.44 24.15 -11.84
C ASP A 143 10.30 23.02 -12.49
N GLY A 144 10.43 21.87 -11.83
CA GLY A 144 11.32 20.79 -12.23
C GLY A 144 12.75 20.98 -11.70
N PHE A 145 13.67 20.16 -12.21
CA PHE A 145 15.11 20.24 -11.94
C PHE A 145 15.86 20.50 -13.24
N GLU A 146 16.17 21.77 -13.51
CA GLU A 146 16.66 22.27 -14.79
C GLU A 146 18.03 21.70 -15.23
N GLU A 147 18.87 21.26 -14.26
CA GLU A 147 20.19 20.71 -14.56
C GLU A 147 20.15 19.43 -15.43
N ARG A 148 18.97 18.83 -15.58
CA ARG A 148 18.78 17.56 -16.31
C ARG A 148 17.56 17.65 -17.23
N PRO A 149 17.74 17.48 -18.58
CA PRO A 149 16.66 17.60 -19.55
C PRO A 149 15.45 16.69 -19.31
N GLU A 150 15.67 15.52 -18.68
CA GLU A 150 14.62 14.56 -18.33
C GLU A 150 13.83 14.93 -17.07
N THR A 151 14.22 16.01 -16.38
CA THR A 151 13.57 16.50 -15.16
C THR A 151 13.39 18.03 -15.16
N ASP A 152 13.61 18.72 -16.27
CA ASP A 152 13.63 20.17 -16.41
C ASP A 152 12.27 20.86 -16.29
N SER A 153 11.21 20.11 -16.05
CA SER A 153 9.88 20.61 -15.75
C SER A 153 9.21 19.75 -14.68
N TYR A 154 8.17 20.34 -14.05
CA TYR A 154 7.39 19.64 -13.03
C TYR A 154 6.88 18.26 -13.52
N ASP A 155 6.29 18.25 -14.71
CA ASP A 155 5.68 17.02 -15.24
C ASP A 155 6.73 15.97 -15.55
N LYS A 156 7.80 16.33 -16.24
CA LYS A 156 8.91 15.40 -16.51
C LYS A 156 9.51 14.85 -15.23
N MET A 157 9.81 15.72 -14.24
CA MET A 157 10.36 15.27 -12.97
C MET A 157 9.42 14.33 -12.22
N THR A 158 8.11 14.64 -12.22
CA THR A 158 7.12 13.80 -11.54
C THR A 158 6.93 12.47 -12.27
N ASP A 159 6.94 12.45 -13.61
CA ASP A 159 6.88 11.22 -14.41
C ASP A 159 8.07 10.30 -14.09
N ARG A 160 9.28 10.87 -13.97
CA ARG A 160 10.48 10.10 -13.62
C ARG A 160 10.38 9.54 -12.20
N ILE A 161 9.94 10.33 -11.23
CA ILE A 161 9.73 9.88 -9.85
C ILE A 161 8.69 8.74 -9.81
N GLU A 162 7.54 8.93 -10.47
CA GLU A 162 6.50 7.90 -10.54
C GLU A 162 7.03 6.60 -11.13
N PHE A 163 7.74 6.70 -12.25
CA PHE A 163 8.35 5.54 -12.91
C PHE A 163 9.31 4.80 -11.97
N GLY A 164 10.23 5.53 -11.31
CA GLY A 164 11.22 4.91 -10.43
C GLY A 164 10.59 4.22 -9.21
N TYR A 165 9.59 4.84 -8.57
CA TYR A 165 8.87 4.19 -7.47
C TYR A 165 8.06 2.98 -7.92
N LYS A 166 7.40 3.04 -9.08
CA LYS A 166 6.67 1.89 -9.64
C LYS A 166 7.63 0.75 -10.01
N TYR A 167 8.78 1.07 -10.60
CA TYR A 167 9.83 0.09 -10.91
C TYR A 167 10.25 -0.70 -9.68
N VAL A 168 10.59 -0.02 -8.59
CA VAL A 168 10.98 -0.65 -7.33
C VAL A 168 9.82 -1.41 -6.68
N SER A 169 8.61 -0.84 -6.72
CA SER A 169 7.41 -1.51 -6.22
C SER A 169 7.13 -2.82 -6.96
N GLU A 170 7.38 -2.89 -8.28
CA GLU A 170 7.22 -4.13 -9.03
C GLU A 170 8.24 -5.19 -8.63
N ILE A 171 9.51 -4.82 -8.44
CA ILE A 171 10.58 -5.75 -8.05
C ILE A 171 10.31 -6.40 -6.69
N PHE A 172 9.90 -5.59 -5.71
CA PHE A 172 9.78 -6.03 -4.32
C PHE A 172 8.33 -6.27 -3.86
N SER A 173 7.36 -6.07 -4.75
CA SER A 173 5.93 -6.14 -4.43
C SER A 173 5.53 -5.24 -3.25
N LEU A 174 6.10 -4.03 -3.16
CA LEU A 174 5.84 -3.09 -2.09
C LEU A 174 4.66 -2.17 -2.42
N PRO A 175 3.75 -1.90 -1.46
CA PRO A 175 2.73 -0.88 -1.59
C PRO A 175 3.36 0.52 -1.68
N ILE A 176 2.67 1.40 -2.41
CA ILE A 176 3.05 2.81 -2.59
C ILE A 176 2.02 3.70 -1.90
N ASP A 177 2.50 4.62 -1.07
CA ASP A 177 1.73 5.78 -0.63
C ASP A 177 1.90 6.89 -1.69
N PRO A 178 0.91 7.14 -2.57
CA PRO A 178 1.10 7.85 -3.83
C PRO A 178 1.03 9.38 -3.68
N VAL A 179 1.76 9.94 -2.72
CA VAL A 179 1.67 11.36 -2.37
C VAL A 179 1.94 12.27 -3.58
N GLY A 180 2.96 11.97 -4.38
CA GLY A 180 3.31 12.75 -5.56
C GLY A 180 2.22 12.76 -6.64
N LEU A 181 1.45 11.67 -6.75
CA LEU A 181 0.32 11.61 -7.71
C LEU A 181 -0.91 12.37 -7.18
N VAL A 182 -1.20 12.23 -5.88
CA VAL A 182 -2.23 13.06 -5.22
C VAL A 182 -1.87 14.55 -5.35
N TRP A 183 -0.60 14.89 -5.16
CA TRP A 183 -0.07 16.24 -5.31
C TRP A 183 -0.26 16.79 -6.72
N ARG A 184 0.11 16.00 -7.76
CA ARG A 184 -0.04 16.38 -9.18
C ARG A 184 -1.50 16.68 -9.51
N GLU A 185 -2.40 15.77 -9.18
CA GLU A 185 -3.81 15.94 -9.50
C GLU A 185 -4.46 17.09 -8.69
N PHE A 186 -4.08 17.23 -7.40
CA PHE A 186 -4.57 18.32 -6.57
C PHE A 186 -4.14 19.68 -7.11
N ARG A 187 -2.85 19.82 -7.44
CA ARG A 187 -2.29 21.04 -8.02
C ARG A 187 -2.99 21.46 -9.30
N SER A 188 -3.34 20.50 -10.16
CA SER A 188 -4.08 20.75 -11.40
C SER A 188 -5.52 21.19 -11.14
N LYS A 189 -6.21 20.59 -10.19
CA LYS A 189 -7.63 20.87 -9.89
C LYS A 189 -7.84 22.10 -8.98
N HIS A 190 -6.85 22.43 -8.16
CA HIS A 190 -6.91 23.50 -7.15
C HIS A 190 -5.72 24.47 -7.27
N PRO A 191 -5.52 25.15 -8.43
CA PRO A 191 -4.34 25.97 -8.67
C PRO A 191 -4.21 27.16 -7.70
N GLY A 192 -5.28 27.54 -7.02
CA GLY A 192 -5.27 28.59 -5.99
C GLY A 192 -4.75 28.15 -4.63
N ILE A 193 -4.50 26.85 -4.41
CA ILE A 193 -3.96 26.32 -3.15
C ILE A 193 -2.51 25.90 -3.37
N ASN A 194 -1.58 26.72 -2.93
CA ASN A 194 -0.16 26.41 -3.02
C ASN A 194 0.22 25.30 -2.03
N LEU A 195 1.02 24.34 -2.49
CA LEU A 195 1.52 23.20 -1.69
C LEU A 195 3.01 23.32 -1.35
N TYR A 196 3.73 24.24 -2.01
CA TYR A 196 5.17 24.41 -1.87
C TYR A 196 5.54 25.54 -0.91
N ASP A 197 6.68 25.39 -0.28
CA ASP A 197 7.36 26.47 0.43
C ASP A 197 8.05 27.43 -0.56
N ALA A 198 8.72 28.43 -0.04
CA ALA A 198 9.37 29.49 -0.83
C ALA A 198 10.47 28.98 -1.79
N ASP A 199 11.06 27.84 -1.51
CA ASP A 199 12.09 27.22 -2.34
C ASP A 199 11.55 26.40 -3.54
N ASN A 200 10.23 26.34 -3.72
CA ASN A 200 9.57 25.60 -4.79
C ASN A 200 9.85 24.08 -4.82
N ALA A 201 10.40 23.53 -3.75
CA ALA A 201 10.75 22.12 -3.62
C ALA A 201 10.11 21.47 -2.37
N HIS A 202 10.27 22.08 -1.21
CA HIS A 202 9.74 21.58 0.05
C HIS A 202 8.24 21.83 0.21
N PRO A 203 7.56 21.02 1.04
CA PRO A 203 6.14 21.23 1.31
C PRO A 203 5.92 22.40 2.27
N ASN A 204 4.98 23.27 1.97
CA ASN A 204 4.41 24.14 2.99
C ASN A 204 3.41 23.37 3.88
N LYS A 205 2.66 24.04 4.76
CA LYS A 205 1.68 23.40 5.64
C LYS A 205 0.59 22.64 4.88
N ASN A 206 0.12 23.18 3.74
CA ASN A 206 -0.89 22.50 2.91
C ASN A 206 -0.30 21.22 2.28
N GLY A 207 0.93 21.29 1.77
CA GLY A 207 1.62 20.14 1.19
C GLY A 207 1.86 19.03 2.21
N SER A 208 2.34 19.37 3.41
CA SER A 208 2.50 18.39 4.50
C SER A 208 1.17 17.80 4.96
N TYR A 209 0.09 18.59 4.96
CA TYR A 209 -1.24 18.10 5.28
C TYR A 209 -1.77 17.13 4.21
N LEU A 210 -1.53 17.44 2.93
CA LEU A 210 -1.87 16.53 1.82
C LEU A 210 -1.12 15.21 1.93
N SER A 211 0.19 15.27 2.24
CA SER A 211 1.00 14.06 2.47
C SER A 211 0.42 13.21 3.59
N ALA A 212 0.09 13.82 4.73
CA ALA A 212 -0.50 13.14 5.88
C ALA A 212 -1.86 12.51 5.56
N CYS A 213 -2.74 13.20 4.81
CA CYS A 213 -4.03 12.66 4.36
C CYS A 213 -3.83 11.47 3.41
N THR A 214 -2.84 11.54 2.53
CA THR A 214 -2.52 10.46 1.59
C THR A 214 -2.01 9.22 2.32
N HIS A 215 -1.08 9.39 3.25
CA HIS A 215 -0.60 8.28 4.11
C HIS A 215 -1.74 7.65 4.91
N PHE A 216 -2.64 8.47 5.47
CA PHE A 216 -3.81 7.94 6.16
C PHE A 216 -4.67 7.07 5.25
N ALA A 217 -5.00 7.57 4.06
CA ALA A 217 -5.82 6.84 3.10
C ALA A 217 -5.13 5.54 2.61
N ALA A 218 -3.81 5.56 2.43
CA ALA A 218 -3.02 4.41 2.00
C ALA A 218 -2.89 3.34 3.10
N ILE A 219 -2.55 3.73 4.32
CA ILE A 219 -2.29 2.81 5.43
C ILE A 219 -3.59 2.19 5.95
N PHE A 220 -4.62 3.01 6.18
CA PHE A 220 -5.88 2.54 6.77
C PHE A 220 -6.94 2.15 5.73
N ARG A 221 -6.74 2.48 4.44
CA ARG A 221 -7.71 2.26 3.36
C ARG A 221 -9.08 2.90 3.66
N GLU A 222 -9.03 4.06 4.32
CA GLU A 222 -10.19 4.84 4.75
C GLU A 222 -10.05 6.30 4.33
N SER A 223 -11.18 6.97 4.15
CA SER A 223 -11.18 8.40 3.82
C SER A 223 -10.73 9.24 5.03
N PRO A 224 -9.78 10.19 4.84
CA PRO A 224 -9.43 11.17 5.87
C PRO A 224 -10.48 12.27 6.04
N GLU A 225 -11.55 12.28 5.23
CA GLU A 225 -12.59 13.31 5.31
C GLU A 225 -13.21 13.38 6.72
N GLY A 226 -13.44 14.62 7.17
CA GLY A 226 -13.96 14.91 8.52
C GLY A 226 -12.88 14.93 9.62
N ALA A 227 -11.61 14.64 9.31
CA ALA A 227 -10.53 14.78 10.29
C ALA A 227 -10.18 16.27 10.50
N ILE A 228 -10.71 16.87 11.56
CA ILE A 228 -10.46 18.27 11.91
C ILE A 228 -9.21 18.33 12.79
N THR A 229 -8.11 18.91 12.27
CA THR A 229 -6.81 18.96 12.96
C THR A 229 -6.32 20.37 13.28
N ASN A 230 -7.00 21.41 12.79
CA ASN A 230 -6.61 22.82 12.92
C ASN A 230 -5.15 23.10 12.45
N THR A 231 -4.64 22.29 11.53
CA THR A 231 -3.27 22.45 10.98
C THR A 231 -3.21 23.53 9.91
N ILE A 232 -4.27 23.59 9.08
CA ILE A 232 -4.47 24.53 7.96
C ILE A 232 -5.91 25.06 7.98
N GLY A 233 -6.25 25.98 7.06
CA GLY A 233 -7.61 26.47 6.90
C GLY A 233 -8.63 25.37 6.64
N THR A 234 -9.83 25.53 7.17
CA THR A 234 -10.88 24.49 7.08
C THR A 234 -11.28 24.18 5.64
N LYS A 235 -11.30 25.19 4.77
CA LYS A 235 -11.66 25.03 3.35
C LYS A 235 -10.60 24.17 2.65
N GLU A 236 -9.33 24.55 2.77
CA GLU A 236 -8.19 23.83 2.20
C GLU A 236 -8.11 22.40 2.74
N ALA A 237 -8.35 22.21 4.04
CA ALA A 237 -8.36 20.90 4.66
C ALA A 237 -9.42 19.96 4.04
N LYS A 238 -10.65 20.45 3.83
CA LYS A 238 -11.72 19.66 3.21
C LYS A 238 -11.40 19.25 1.78
N GLU A 239 -10.88 20.20 0.98
CA GLU A 239 -10.50 19.91 -0.42
C GLU A 239 -9.39 18.86 -0.48
N ILE A 240 -8.36 19.02 0.35
CA ILE A 240 -7.23 18.07 0.42
C ILE A 240 -7.69 16.69 0.89
N GLN A 241 -8.47 16.60 1.96
CA GLN A 241 -8.99 15.32 2.47
C GLN A 241 -9.78 14.56 1.41
N LYS A 242 -10.75 15.24 0.78
CA LYS A 242 -11.57 14.68 -0.28
C LYS A 242 -10.72 14.17 -1.44
N HIS A 243 -9.80 15.00 -1.90
CA HIS A 243 -8.95 14.66 -3.05
C HIS A 243 -8.02 13.47 -2.75
N ALA A 244 -7.38 13.44 -1.57
CA ALA A 244 -6.55 12.32 -1.14
C ALA A 244 -7.37 11.01 -1.10
N ALA A 245 -8.58 11.04 -0.53
CA ALA A 245 -9.49 9.90 -0.52
C ALA A 245 -9.84 9.43 -1.94
N GLU A 246 -10.20 10.35 -2.83
CA GLU A 246 -10.61 10.02 -4.20
C GLU A 246 -9.48 9.35 -5.00
N VAL A 247 -8.27 9.90 -4.94
CA VAL A 247 -7.14 9.35 -5.70
C VAL A 247 -6.69 8.01 -5.13
N VAL A 248 -6.49 7.92 -3.83
CA VAL A 248 -5.96 6.71 -3.19
C VAL A 248 -6.97 5.57 -3.23
N LEU A 249 -8.20 5.81 -2.75
CA LEU A 249 -9.17 4.73 -2.55
C LEU A 249 -9.77 4.19 -3.85
N LYS A 250 -9.79 5.00 -4.93
CA LYS A 250 -10.24 4.51 -6.25
C LYS A 250 -9.17 3.72 -7.00
N ARG A 251 -7.90 3.83 -6.61
CA ARG A 251 -6.74 3.27 -7.30
C ARG A 251 -5.89 2.35 -6.42
N MET A 252 -6.48 1.75 -5.38
CA MET A 252 -5.76 0.93 -4.41
C MET A 252 -4.97 -0.22 -5.06
N ASN A 253 -5.53 -0.88 -6.07
CA ASN A 253 -4.85 -1.95 -6.81
C ASN A 253 -3.60 -1.46 -7.54
N GLU A 254 -3.64 -0.26 -8.12
CA GLU A 254 -2.50 0.34 -8.82
C GLU A 254 -1.34 0.60 -7.88
N PHE A 255 -1.65 0.99 -6.65
CA PHE A 255 -0.66 1.28 -5.62
C PHE A 255 -0.33 0.09 -4.72
N LYS A 256 -0.81 -1.10 -5.08
CA LYS A 256 -0.66 -2.33 -4.29
C LYS A 256 -1.13 -2.20 -2.82
N LEU A 257 -2.01 -1.27 -2.54
CA LEU A 257 -2.61 -1.09 -1.21
C LEU A 257 -3.66 -2.15 -0.91
N ASP A 258 -4.28 -2.68 -1.97
CA ASP A 258 -5.21 -3.81 -1.92
C ASP A 258 -4.51 -5.15 -2.18
N MET A 259 -3.20 -5.21 -2.06
CA MET A 259 -2.52 -6.50 -2.00
C MET A 259 -2.98 -7.24 -0.75
N SER A 260 -4.23 -7.63 -0.79
CA SER A 260 -4.65 -8.81 -0.09
C SER A 260 -3.75 -9.92 -0.61
N TYR A 261 -2.96 -10.54 0.23
CA TYR A 261 -2.17 -11.72 -0.10
C TYR A 261 -3.07 -12.85 -0.63
N HIS A 262 -4.21 -12.49 -1.24
CA HIS A 262 -5.20 -13.37 -1.83
C HIS A 262 -5.97 -12.66 -2.94
N THR A 263 -6.51 -13.41 -3.88
CA THR A 263 -7.50 -12.92 -4.86
C THR A 263 -8.76 -13.77 -4.78
N VAL A 264 -9.91 -13.11 -4.99
CA VAL A 264 -11.21 -13.76 -5.17
C VAL A 264 -11.82 -13.19 -6.45
N THR A 265 -11.80 -13.99 -7.50
CA THR A 265 -12.20 -13.53 -8.84
C THR A 265 -13.37 -14.36 -9.36
N PRO A 266 -14.53 -13.75 -9.70
CA PRO A 266 -15.59 -14.43 -10.42
C PRO A 266 -15.09 -14.94 -11.77
N LEU A 267 -15.46 -16.16 -12.13
CA LEU A 267 -15.13 -16.73 -13.43
C LEU A 267 -16.22 -16.37 -14.44
N THR A 268 -15.81 -16.04 -15.68
CA THR A 268 -16.70 -15.50 -16.73
C THR A 268 -16.97 -16.46 -17.89
N GLY A 269 -16.56 -17.74 -17.76
CA GLY A 269 -16.81 -18.77 -18.77
C GLY A 269 -18.28 -19.12 -18.93
N LYS A 270 -18.67 -19.70 -20.08
CA LYS A 270 -20.06 -20.00 -20.45
C LYS A 270 -20.83 -20.85 -19.43
N ASP A 271 -20.13 -21.72 -18.69
CA ASP A 271 -20.70 -22.60 -17.65
C ASP A 271 -20.13 -22.26 -16.25
N GLN A 272 -19.52 -21.07 -16.07
CA GLN A 272 -18.78 -20.69 -14.87
C GLN A 272 -19.40 -19.51 -14.10
N HIS A 273 -20.60 -19.07 -14.47
CA HIS A 273 -21.24 -17.85 -13.89
C HIS A 273 -21.45 -17.88 -12.38
N GLN A 274 -21.38 -19.06 -11.76
CA GLN A 274 -21.52 -19.24 -10.31
C GLN A 274 -20.21 -19.63 -9.64
N MET A 275 -19.10 -19.59 -10.37
CA MET A 275 -17.79 -20.01 -9.87
C MET A 275 -16.91 -18.81 -9.54
N ILE A 276 -16.08 -18.99 -8.52
CA ILE A 276 -15.00 -18.07 -8.17
C ILE A 276 -13.68 -18.81 -8.12
N SER A 277 -12.59 -18.14 -8.47
CA SER A 277 -11.23 -18.56 -8.22
C SER A 277 -10.69 -17.82 -7.02
N CYS A 278 -10.29 -18.55 -5.98
CA CYS A 278 -9.63 -18.02 -4.80
C CYS A 278 -8.16 -18.44 -4.82
N LYS A 279 -7.24 -17.49 -4.69
CA LYS A 279 -5.81 -17.76 -4.62
C LYS A 279 -5.21 -17.04 -3.41
N SER A 280 -4.37 -17.74 -2.63
CA SER A 280 -3.60 -17.16 -1.55
C SER A 280 -2.13 -17.11 -1.94
N TYR A 281 -1.49 -15.96 -1.72
CA TYR A 281 -0.08 -15.72 -2.02
C TYR A 281 0.82 -15.80 -0.77
N PHE A 282 0.29 -16.16 0.38
CA PHE A 282 1.08 -16.42 1.57
C PHE A 282 2.07 -17.56 1.35
N VAL A 283 3.35 -17.33 1.65
CA VAL A 283 4.42 -18.30 1.35
C VAL A 283 4.63 -19.25 2.54
N ASN A 284 4.66 -18.72 3.76
CA ASN A 284 5.02 -19.48 4.98
C ASN A 284 3.86 -19.51 5.99
N ALA A 285 2.63 -19.72 5.51
CA ALA A 285 1.49 -19.87 6.40
C ALA A 285 1.50 -21.24 7.10
N ASN A 286 1.30 -21.25 8.42
CA ASN A 286 1.09 -22.46 9.21
C ASN A 286 -0.25 -23.11 8.83
N SER A 287 -1.28 -22.28 8.59
CA SER A 287 -2.57 -22.72 8.08
C SER A 287 -3.27 -21.64 7.26
N ILE A 288 -4.11 -22.10 6.32
CA ILE A 288 -4.98 -21.28 5.49
C ILE A 288 -6.39 -21.85 5.56
N SER A 289 -7.40 -20.99 5.68
CA SER A 289 -8.81 -21.39 5.63
C SER A 289 -9.64 -20.36 4.89
N TRP A 290 -10.38 -20.80 3.89
CA TRP A 290 -11.40 -20.04 3.19
C TRP A 290 -12.79 -20.33 3.77
N ASP A 291 -13.59 -19.28 3.97
CA ASP A 291 -15.02 -19.35 4.23
C ASP A 291 -15.72 -18.60 3.08
N PHE A 292 -16.57 -19.29 2.32
CA PHE A 292 -17.19 -18.72 1.11
C PHE A 292 -18.44 -17.89 1.41
N GLY A 293 -18.84 -17.78 2.69
CA GLY A 293 -19.98 -16.97 3.13
C GLY A 293 -21.34 -17.60 2.89
N ASP A 294 -21.39 -18.88 2.53
CA ASP A 294 -22.60 -19.70 2.38
C ASP A 294 -22.59 -20.93 3.31
N GLY A 295 -21.65 -20.96 4.26
CA GLY A 295 -21.43 -22.06 5.20
C GLY A 295 -20.41 -23.10 4.74
N SER A 296 -19.89 -22.99 3.53
CA SER A 296 -18.85 -23.88 3.01
C SER A 296 -17.46 -23.29 3.25
N THR A 297 -16.47 -24.19 3.45
CA THR A 297 -15.07 -23.81 3.73
C THR A 297 -14.09 -24.64 2.93
N SER A 298 -12.84 -24.17 2.79
CA SER A 298 -11.71 -24.92 2.21
C SER A 298 -10.41 -24.56 2.92
N LYS A 299 -9.49 -25.52 3.02
CA LYS A 299 -8.12 -25.33 3.55
C LYS A 299 -7.06 -25.29 2.44
N GLU A 300 -7.47 -25.38 1.19
CA GLU A 300 -6.54 -25.33 0.07
C GLU A 300 -6.03 -23.92 -0.16
N LYS A 301 -4.74 -23.79 -0.49
CA LYS A 301 -4.11 -22.49 -0.80
C LYS A 301 -4.78 -21.79 -1.98
N ASN A 302 -5.12 -22.58 -3.01
CA ASN A 302 -5.81 -22.11 -4.21
C ASN A 302 -7.01 -23.01 -4.45
N VAL A 303 -8.20 -22.46 -4.58
CA VAL A 303 -9.43 -23.20 -4.76
C VAL A 303 -10.36 -22.55 -5.75
N THR A 304 -11.01 -23.35 -6.58
CA THR A 304 -12.16 -22.93 -7.38
C THR A 304 -13.43 -23.38 -6.68
N TYR A 305 -14.33 -22.45 -6.39
CA TYR A 305 -15.54 -22.71 -5.64
C TYR A 305 -16.80 -22.41 -6.48
N LEU A 306 -17.79 -23.30 -6.43
CA LEU A 306 -19.07 -23.18 -7.14
C LEU A 306 -20.19 -22.86 -6.14
N TYR A 307 -20.81 -21.71 -6.26
CA TYR A 307 -22.00 -21.36 -5.49
C TYR A 307 -23.26 -22.05 -6.05
N LYS A 308 -24.09 -22.53 -5.14
CA LYS A 308 -25.37 -23.17 -5.51
C LYS A 308 -26.46 -22.17 -5.88
N LYS A 309 -26.33 -20.91 -5.45
CA LYS A 309 -27.33 -19.85 -5.68
C LYS A 309 -26.63 -18.55 -6.07
N PRO A 310 -27.27 -17.73 -6.94
CA PRO A 310 -26.86 -16.36 -7.14
C PRO A 310 -27.01 -15.55 -5.84
N GLY A 311 -26.15 -14.55 -5.67
CA GLY A 311 -26.19 -13.70 -4.47
C GLY A 311 -24.91 -12.92 -4.27
N THR A 312 -24.86 -12.15 -3.20
CA THR A 312 -23.63 -11.48 -2.80
C THR A 312 -23.09 -12.12 -1.53
N TYR A 313 -21.88 -12.59 -1.61
CA TYR A 313 -21.20 -13.34 -0.57
C TYR A 313 -20.01 -12.57 -0.01
N LYS A 314 -19.69 -12.77 1.27
CA LYS A 314 -18.45 -12.31 1.91
C LYS A 314 -17.50 -13.48 2.01
N VAL A 315 -16.58 -13.58 1.07
CA VAL A 315 -15.52 -14.61 1.10
C VAL A 315 -14.45 -14.16 2.08
N LYS A 316 -14.15 -15.01 3.06
CA LYS A 316 -13.18 -14.73 4.10
C LYS A 316 -12.00 -15.69 4.01
N LEU A 317 -10.78 -15.15 3.95
CA LEU A 317 -9.53 -15.87 4.10
C LEU A 317 -9.01 -15.66 5.52
N THR A 318 -8.77 -16.74 6.25
CA THR A 318 -8.04 -16.73 7.51
C THR A 318 -6.69 -17.40 7.30
N VAL A 319 -5.62 -16.71 7.71
CA VAL A 319 -4.24 -17.19 7.63
C VAL A 319 -3.64 -17.14 9.01
N ASP A 320 -3.01 -18.22 9.42
CA ASP A 320 -2.16 -18.32 10.60
C ASP A 320 -0.71 -18.44 10.15
N ASP A 321 0.15 -17.51 10.53
CA ASP A 321 1.57 -17.52 10.24
C ASP A 321 2.38 -16.96 11.42
N GLU A 322 3.68 -16.73 11.24
CA GLU A 322 4.56 -16.15 12.28
C GLU A 322 4.08 -14.80 12.83
N CYS A 323 3.21 -14.11 12.06
CA CYS A 323 2.60 -12.83 12.45
C CYS A 323 1.25 -13.00 13.16
N GLY A 324 0.85 -14.23 13.44
CA GLY A 324 -0.41 -14.59 14.08
C GLY A 324 -1.57 -14.78 13.10
N ILE A 325 -2.79 -14.86 13.65
CA ILE A 325 -3.99 -15.11 12.85
C ILE A 325 -4.48 -13.81 12.23
N ARG A 326 -4.52 -13.77 10.91
CA ARG A 326 -5.03 -12.63 10.13
C ARG A 326 -6.21 -13.04 9.28
N THR A 327 -7.18 -12.14 9.15
CA THR A 327 -8.42 -12.40 8.38
C THR A 327 -8.63 -11.31 7.35
N TYR A 328 -8.93 -11.74 6.13
CA TYR A 328 -9.21 -10.89 4.97
C TYR A 328 -10.60 -11.19 4.44
N THR A 329 -11.36 -10.17 4.09
CA THR A 329 -12.74 -10.34 3.59
C THR A 329 -12.91 -9.65 2.25
N THR A 330 -13.35 -10.40 1.24
CA THR A 330 -13.68 -9.90 -0.10
C THR A 330 -15.15 -10.11 -0.38
N LYS A 331 -15.84 -9.07 -0.84
CA LYS A 331 -17.23 -9.16 -1.27
C LYS A 331 -17.27 -9.58 -2.73
N VAL A 332 -18.02 -10.63 -3.06
CA VAL A 332 -18.20 -11.12 -4.42
C VAL A 332 -19.69 -11.20 -4.75
N THR A 333 -20.06 -10.81 -5.97
CA THR A 333 -21.44 -10.93 -6.47
C THR A 333 -21.50 -11.99 -7.55
N ILE A 334 -22.33 -12.99 -7.33
CA ILE A 334 -22.59 -14.12 -8.23
C ILE A 334 -23.88 -13.81 -8.98
N ALA A 335 -23.77 -13.66 -10.30
CA ALA A 335 -24.89 -13.34 -11.18
C ALA A 335 -25.84 -14.54 -11.38
N GLN A 336 -27.11 -14.24 -11.72
CA GLN A 336 -28.00 -15.28 -12.22
C GLN A 336 -27.56 -15.71 -13.64
N PRO A 337 -27.64 -17.01 -13.95
CA PRO A 337 -27.44 -17.46 -15.33
C PRO A 337 -28.45 -16.73 -16.26
N GLU A 338 -27.99 -16.23 -17.38
CA GLU A 338 -28.90 -15.67 -18.38
C GLU A 338 -29.89 -16.74 -18.83
N LYS A 339 -31.19 -16.42 -18.77
CA LYS A 339 -32.22 -17.31 -19.34
C LYS A 339 -31.94 -17.48 -20.85
N PRO A 340 -31.96 -18.70 -21.39
CA PRO A 340 -31.79 -18.91 -22.81
C PRO A 340 -32.77 -18.03 -23.59
N LYS A 341 -32.25 -17.20 -24.49
CA LYS A 341 -33.11 -16.41 -25.40
C LYS A 341 -33.99 -17.37 -26.16
N ALA A 342 -35.32 -17.26 -26.00
CA ALA A 342 -36.28 -18.07 -26.74
C ALA A 342 -36.00 -17.95 -28.22
N LYS A 343 -35.73 -19.07 -28.87
CA LYS A 343 -35.55 -19.12 -30.35
C LYS A 343 -36.82 -18.55 -31.00
N LYS A 344 -36.70 -17.39 -31.66
CA LYS A 344 -37.82 -16.88 -32.50
C LYS A 344 -38.18 -17.96 -33.48
N LYS A 345 -39.45 -18.46 -33.42
CA LYS A 345 -39.99 -19.37 -34.40
C LYS A 345 -39.88 -18.70 -35.81
N PRO A 346 -39.45 -19.41 -36.84
CA PRO A 346 -39.43 -18.86 -38.18
C PRO A 346 -40.84 -18.46 -38.60
N LYS A 347 -41.02 -17.22 -39.10
CA LYS A 347 -42.26 -16.80 -39.72
C LYS A 347 -42.47 -17.65 -40.94
N THR A 348 -43.49 -18.53 -40.94
CA THR A 348 -43.96 -19.21 -42.14
C THR A 348 -44.52 -18.16 -43.08
N SER A 349 -43.82 -17.92 -44.19
CA SER A 349 -44.34 -17.10 -45.30
C SER A 349 -45.49 -17.88 -45.97
N LYS A 350 -46.71 -17.42 -45.79
CA LYS A 350 -47.82 -17.85 -46.66
C LYS A 350 -47.54 -17.26 -48.07
N LYS A 351 -47.22 -18.12 -49.02
CA LYS A 351 -47.37 -17.80 -50.44
C LYS A 351 -48.84 -17.81 -50.76
N ASN A 352 -49.36 -16.68 -51.28
CA ASN A 352 -50.52 -16.63 -52.18
C ASN A 352 -49.98 -16.63 -53.59
#